data_a9029719e1c50051bf7a03d33685f2e9
#
_entry.id   a9029719e1c50051bf7a03d33685f2e9
#
_cell.length_a   1.000
_cell.length_b   1.000
_cell.length_c   1.000
_cell.angle_alpha   90.00
_cell.angle_beta   90.00
_cell.angle_gamma   90.00
#
_symmetry.space_group_name_H-M   'P 1'
#
loop_
_entity.id
_entity.type
_entity.pdbx_description
1 polymer ?
#
loop_
_entity_poly.entity_id
_entity_poly.type
_entity_poly.pdbx_seq_one_letter_code
_entity_poly.pdbx_strand_id
1 'polypeptide(L)'
;MPAIGIIGIKAFKQLETYKLKEKGWLLMRYVDFVDLKYKPNETDVTCTFLVEPDGVSMKEAAGAVAAESSIGTWTELTTIKPYVEKLAAHVFSIEENAAKIAYPIELFEPGNMPNILSSISGNVFGLRTLKNLRLNDVGFPDRLVNSFKGPQYGVEGIRKLLKVYDRPLVGTIIKPKLGLKTKDHAEVAYEAWAGGCDIVKDDENLSSQKFNPFDERLVKTLEARDRAQEETGERKVYMVNVTAETNEMLRRAELVLKHGGEYAMIDILTCGFAALQTFRQQDFKLVVHAHRAGHAAVTKNTKHGVSMRVLAKAARIIGVDQLHVGTVVGKMFETKEEVAENCEALKMPMGGLKKVLPVASGGLYPALVPALMEFFGKDFVIQAGGGIHGHKDGTMTGAKAMRQAVEATLKGMTLKEFAKKHKELKEALVTWQNA
;
A
#
# COMPACT_ATOMS: atom_id res chain seq x y z
N MET A 1 -28.53 55.21 -6.06
CA MET A 1 -28.62 54.72 -4.68
C MET A 1 -28.40 53.21 -4.62
N PRO A 2 -27.13 52.74 -4.51
CA PRO A 2 -26.90 51.40 -3.97
C PRO A 2 -25.70 51.27 -3.00
N ALA A 3 -25.14 52.39 -2.47
CA ALA A 3 -23.95 52.30 -1.60
C ALA A 3 -24.27 52.19 -0.08
N ILE A 4 -25.51 52.44 0.34
CA ILE A 4 -25.86 52.47 1.78
C ILE A 4 -26.13 51.04 2.33
N GLY A 5 -26.51 50.06 1.49
CA GLY A 5 -26.81 48.72 1.92
C GLY A 5 -25.59 47.88 2.33
N ILE A 6 -24.44 48.06 1.69
CA ILE A 6 -23.24 47.22 1.88
C ILE A 6 -22.47 47.61 3.15
N ILE A 7 -22.47 48.88 3.51
CA ILE A 7 -21.82 49.39 4.73
C ILE A 7 -22.60 48.94 5.98
N GLY A 8 -23.93 48.95 5.91
CA GLY A 8 -24.79 48.49 7.01
C GLY A 8 -24.65 47.00 7.32
N ILE A 9 -24.53 46.14 6.30
CA ILE A 9 -24.36 44.68 6.46
C ILE A 9 -22.99 44.33 7.04
N LYS A 10 -21.91 45.03 6.63
CA LYS A 10 -20.58 44.83 7.23
C LYS A 10 -20.51 45.28 8.68
N ALA A 11 -21.10 46.45 9.01
CA ALA A 11 -21.15 46.94 10.39
C ALA A 11 -22.02 46.04 11.30
N PHE A 12 -23.15 45.56 10.78
CA PHE A 12 -24.02 44.64 11.51
C PHE A 12 -23.33 43.29 11.79
N LYS A 13 -22.64 42.72 10.79
CA LYS A 13 -21.81 41.52 10.99
C LYS A 13 -20.67 41.74 11.99
N GLN A 14 -20.00 42.88 11.97
CA GLN A 14 -18.97 43.20 12.94
C GLN A 14 -19.52 43.35 14.36
N LEU A 15 -20.71 43.94 14.55
CA LEU A 15 -21.37 44.04 15.85
C LEU A 15 -21.85 42.67 16.38
N GLU A 16 -22.39 41.82 15.53
CA GLU A 16 -22.72 40.42 15.90
C GLU A 16 -21.47 39.62 16.31
N THR A 17 -20.41 39.70 15.53
CA THR A 17 -19.12 39.08 15.84
C THR A 17 -18.55 39.58 17.17
N TYR A 18 -18.68 40.87 17.49
CA TYR A 18 -18.26 41.42 18.77
C TYR A 18 -19.10 40.92 19.93
N LYS A 19 -20.44 40.88 19.81
CA LYS A 19 -21.37 40.35 20.82
C LYS A 19 -21.19 38.84 21.07
N LEU A 20 -20.78 38.07 20.06
CA LEU A 20 -20.52 36.66 20.17
C LEU A 20 -19.19 36.37 20.86
N LYS A 21 -18.15 37.21 20.62
CA LYS A 21 -16.87 37.16 21.35
C LYS A 21 -17.05 37.48 22.84
N GLU A 22 -17.90 38.43 23.20
CA GLU A 22 -18.26 38.74 24.59
C GLU A 22 -18.92 37.56 25.32
N LYS A 23 -19.62 36.68 24.57
CA LYS A 23 -20.21 35.44 25.08
C LYS A 23 -19.22 34.28 25.14
N GLY A 24 -17.94 34.48 24.80
CA GLY A 24 -16.93 33.44 24.79
C GLY A 24 -17.09 32.42 23.64
N TRP A 25 -17.80 32.79 22.57
CA TRP A 25 -17.96 31.96 21.37
C TRP A 25 -16.89 32.29 20.32
N LEU A 26 -16.20 31.26 19.85
CA LEU A 26 -15.21 31.39 18.79
C LEU A 26 -15.87 31.13 17.44
N LEU A 27 -15.77 32.09 16.52
CA LEU A 27 -16.26 31.97 15.17
C LEU A 27 -15.07 31.73 14.24
N MET A 28 -15.01 30.57 13.62
CA MET A 28 -13.93 30.20 12.69
C MET A 28 -14.51 29.98 11.29
N ARG A 29 -13.96 30.67 10.31
CA ARG A 29 -14.23 30.48 8.88
C ARG A 29 -13.10 29.67 8.26
N TYR A 30 -13.30 29.09 7.10
CA TYR A 30 -12.29 28.30 6.39
C TYR A 30 -10.94 29.03 6.27
N VAL A 31 -10.94 30.33 5.99
CA VAL A 31 -9.71 31.11 5.87
C VAL A 31 -8.94 31.29 7.18
N ASP A 32 -9.60 31.10 8.31
CA ASP A 32 -8.98 31.20 9.64
C ASP A 32 -8.11 29.99 9.97
N PHE A 33 -8.27 28.87 9.25
CA PHE A 33 -7.41 27.68 9.31
C PHE A 33 -6.12 27.83 8.48
N VAL A 34 -5.92 28.96 7.79
CA VAL A 34 -4.73 29.19 6.98
C VAL A 34 -3.78 30.14 7.72
N ASP A 35 -2.72 29.54 8.25
CA ASP A 35 -1.61 30.26 8.90
C ASP A 35 -0.27 29.90 8.22
N LEU A 36 0.14 30.67 7.23
CA LEU A 36 1.39 30.46 6.49
C LEU A 36 2.65 30.74 7.32
N LYS A 37 2.51 31.21 8.56
CA LYS A 37 3.61 31.39 9.51
C LYS A 37 3.74 30.23 10.48
N TYR A 38 2.73 29.35 10.54
CA TYR A 38 2.76 28.18 11.38
C TYR A 38 3.94 27.29 11.04
N LYS A 39 4.64 26.85 12.07
CA LYS A 39 5.72 25.85 11.92
C LYS A 39 5.23 24.56 12.56
N PRO A 40 5.07 23.48 11.76
CA PRO A 40 4.65 22.21 12.30
C PRO A 40 5.56 21.74 13.43
N ASN A 41 4.95 21.23 14.50
CA ASN A 41 5.67 20.60 15.60
C ASN A 41 6.11 19.19 15.19
N GLU A 42 7.13 18.66 15.85
CA GLU A 42 7.60 17.27 15.63
C GLU A 42 6.51 16.22 15.90
N THR A 43 5.47 16.58 16.66
CA THR A 43 4.33 15.73 16.98
C THR A 43 3.14 15.89 16.04
N ASP A 44 3.16 16.86 15.13
CA ASP A 44 2.05 17.06 14.21
C ASP A 44 2.04 15.99 13.10
N VAL A 45 0.84 15.52 12.75
CA VAL A 45 0.63 14.80 11.49
C VAL A 45 0.58 15.82 10.38
N THR A 46 1.41 15.67 9.35
CA THR A 46 1.42 16.58 8.20
C THR A 46 0.89 15.90 6.96
N CYS A 47 0.01 16.57 6.24
CA CYS A 47 -0.55 16.08 4.98
C CYS A 47 -0.22 17.01 3.82
N THR A 48 0.13 16.44 2.67
CA THR A 48 0.27 17.18 1.41
C THR A 48 -0.89 16.83 0.50
N PHE A 49 -1.68 17.84 0.15
CA PHE A 49 -2.81 17.70 -0.77
C PHE A 49 -2.52 18.45 -2.07
N LEU A 50 -2.95 17.86 -3.20
CA LEU A 50 -3.22 18.62 -4.42
C LEU A 50 -4.68 19.07 -4.36
N VAL A 51 -4.90 20.36 -4.55
CA VAL A 51 -6.21 21.01 -4.42
C VAL A 51 -6.54 21.71 -5.73
N GLU A 52 -7.65 21.37 -6.34
CA GLU A 52 -8.24 22.10 -7.47
C GLU A 52 -9.52 22.76 -6.97
N PRO A 53 -9.52 24.10 -6.70
CA PRO A 53 -10.68 24.81 -6.20
C PRO A 53 -11.83 24.84 -7.21
N ASP A 54 -13.07 24.95 -6.72
CA ASP A 54 -14.27 25.18 -7.52
C ASP A 54 -14.99 26.44 -7.05
N GLY A 55 -14.92 27.49 -7.82
CA GLY A 55 -15.60 28.77 -7.56
C GLY A 55 -15.07 29.59 -6.36
N VAL A 56 -14.01 29.15 -5.69
CA VAL A 56 -13.40 29.82 -4.53
C VAL A 56 -11.88 30.01 -4.73
N SER A 57 -11.25 30.80 -3.86
CA SER A 57 -9.79 30.96 -3.89
C SER A 57 -9.09 29.69 -3.37
N MET A 58 -7.83 29.47 -3.80
CA MET A 58 -6.98 28.39 -3.28
C MET A 58 -6.85 28.43 -1.74
N LYS A 59 -6.74 29.63 -1.16
CA LYS A 59 -6.69 29.81 0.29
C LYS A 59 -7.95 29.32 0.97
N GLU A 60 -9.12 29.64 0.42
CA GLU A 60 -10.42 29.19 0.96
C GLU A 60 -10.62 27.69 0.80
N ALA A 61 -10.26 27.14 -0.35
CA ALA A 61 -10.33 25.69 -0.63
C ALA A 61 -9.42 24.88 0.31
N ALA A 62 -8.16 25.29 0.47
CA ALA A 62 -7.22 24.64 1.40
C ALA A 62 -7.69 24.75 2.87
N GLY A 63 -8.20 25.95 3.25
CA GLY A 63 -8.80 26.15 4.56
C GLY A 63 -10.03 25.28 4.82
N ALA A 64 -10.85 25.04 3.79
CA ALA A 64 -11.99 24.13 3.88
C ALA A 64 -11.53 22.69 4.16
N VAL A 65 -10.47 22.22 3.49
CA VAL A 65 -9.89 20.89 3.78
C VAL A 65 -9.42 20.82 5.23
N ALA A 66 -8.66 21.81 5.71
CA ALA A 66 -8.16 21.83 7.09
C ALA A 66 -9.29 21.88 8.14
N ALA A 67 -10.31 22.70 7.89
CA ALA A 67 -11.46 22.83 8.77
C ALA A 67 -12.25 21.52 8.89
N GLU A 68 -12.69 20.97 7.74
CA GLU A 68 -13.56 19.80 7.69
C GLU A 68 -12.84 18.49 8.09
N SER A 69 -11.51 18.49 8.10
CA SER A 69 -10.70 17.35 8.59
C SER A 69 -10.22 17.54 10.05
N SER A 70 -10.63 18.62 10.73
CA SER A 70 -10.28 18.87 12.13
C SER A 70 -11.51 19.29 12.96
N ILE A 71 -11.63 20.57 13.28
CA ILE A 71 -12.67 21.08 14.21
C ILE A 71 -13.72 21.95 13.56
N GLY A 72 -13.55 22.31 12.30
CA GLY A 72 -14.42 23.24 11.59
C GLY A 72 -15.50 22.56 10.75
N THR A 73 -16.34 23.40 10.15
CA THR A 73 -17.36 23.00 9.20
C THR A 73 -17.74 24.21 8.32
N TRP A 74 -18.64 24.00 7.36
CA TRP A 74 -19.09 25.01 6.37
C TRP A 74 -19.72 26.29 6.95
N THR A 75 -20.12 26.25 8.24
CA THR A 75 -20.79 27.37 8.92
C THR A 75 -20.08 27.69 10.24
N GLU A 76 -20.32 28.91 10.73
CA GLU A 76 -19.85 29.32 12.05
C GLU A 76 -20.57 28.54 13.15
N LEU A 77 -19.81 28.02 14.13
CA LEU A 77 -20.32 27.20 15.22
C LEU A 77 -20.36 27.99 16.54
N THR A 78 -21.51 28.05 17.17
CA THR A 78 -21.70 28.64 18.51
C THR A 78 -21.31 27.69 19.65
N THR A 79 -20.98 26.44 19.30
CA THR A 79 -20.59 25.37 20.24
C THR A 79 -19.08 25.24 20.45
N ILE A 80 -18.26 25.94 19.65
CA ILE A 80 -16.80 25.94 19.83
C ILE A 80 -16.43 26.62 21.14
N LYS A 81 -15.66 25.90 21.96
CA LYS A 81 -15.10 26.43 23.22
C LYS A 81 -13.65 26.85 23.00
N PRO A 82 -13.12 27.82 23.76
CA PRO A 82 -11.74 28.27 23.60
C PRO A 82 -10.68 27.16 23.63
N TYR A 83 -10.89 26.11 24.42
CA TYR A 83 -9.95 24.97 24.47
C TYR A 83 -9.94 24.09 23.23
N VAL A 84 -10.99 24.18 22.36
CA VAL A 84 -11.06 23.43 21.11
C VAL A 84 -10.17 24.04 20.03
N GLU A 85 -9.93 25.35 20.08
CA GLU A 85 -9.16 26.08 19.07
C GLU A 85 -7.75 25.51 18.85
N LYS A 86 -7.10 25.05 19.92
CA LYS A 86 -5.78 24.42 19.86
C LYS A 86 -5.75 23.09 19.10
N LEU A 87 -6.91 22.52 18.76
CA LEU A 87 -7.05 21.33 17.96
C LEU A 87 -7.30 21.65 16.47
N ALA A 88 -7.33 22.94 16.09
CA ALA A 88 -7.48 23.32 14.70
C ALA A 88 -6.28 22.82 13.87
N ALA A 89 -6.55 22.28 12.70
CA ALA A 89 -5.50 22.04 11.72
C ALA A 89 -5.05 23.35 11.07
N HIS A 90 -3.79 23.42 10.67
CA HIS A 90 -3.18 24.62 10.09
C HIS A 90 -2.69 24.37 8.68
N VAL A 91 -3.22 25.10 7.69
CA VAL A 91 -2.59 25.17 6.35
C VAL A 91 -1.36 26.05 6.48
N PHE A 92 -0.18 25.45 6.48
CA PHE A 92 1.09 26.15 6.70
C PHE A 92 1.88 26.44 5.42
N SER A 93 1.51 25.83 4.29
CA SER A 93 2.10 26.11 2.97
C SER A 93 1.03 25.99 1.89
N ILE A 94 1.06 26.90 0.93
CA ILE A 94 0.31 26.86 -0.32
C ILE A 94 1.28 27.20 -1.44
N GLU A 95 1.55 26.26 -2.33
CA GLU A 95 2.44 26.39 -3.48
C GLU A 95 1.68 25.92 -4.73
N GLU A 96 1.33 26.86 -5.62
CA GLU A 96 0.49 26.58 -6.79
C GLU A 96 -0.82 25.86 -6.40
N ASN A 97 -0.95 24.58 -6.73
CA ASN A 97 -2.10 23.73 -6.41
C ASN A 97 -1.83 22.75 -5.24
N ALA A 98 -0.68 22.85 -4.59
CA ALA A 98 -0.34 22.04 -3.43
C ALA A 98 -0.60 22.81 -2.13
N ALA A 99 -1.28 22.16 -1.17
CA ALA A 99 -1.47 22.65 0.18
C ALA A 99 -0.87 21.67 1.19
N LYS A 100 -0.10 22.17 2.16
CA LYS A 100 0.41 21.38 3.28
C LYS A 100 -0.34 21.76 4.54
N ILE A 101 -0.87 20.76 5.22
CA ILE A 101 -1.71 20.92 6.41
C ILE A 101 -1.09 20.15 7.57
N ALA A 102 -0.95 20.81 8.72
CA ALA A 102 -0.50 20.23 9.97
C ALA A 102 -1.69 20.01 10.90
N TYR A 103 -1.74 18.85 11.51
CA TYR A 103 -2.79 18.42 12.43
C TYR A 103 -2.18 18.10 13.78
N PRO A 104 -2.64 18.76 14.88
CA PRO A 104 -2.23 18.37 16.23
C PRO A 104 -2.48 16.88 16.49
N ILE A 105 -1.50 16.19 17.08
CA ILE A 105 -1.58 14.75 17.34
C ILE A 105 -2.78 14.36 18.19
N GLU A 106 -3.26 15.27 19.02
CA GLU A 106 -4.42 15.10 19.91
C GLU A 106 -5.74 14.89 19.18
N LEU A 107 -5.80 15.16 17.86
CA LEU A 107 -6.93 14.81 17.00
C LEU A 107 -7.05 13.31 16.73
N PHE A 108 -5.99 12.56 16.99
CA PHE A 108 -5.91 11.15 16.61
C PHE A 108 -5.84 10.24 17.83
N GLU A 109 -6.54 9.11 17.74
CA GLU A 109 -6.43 8.05 18.72
C GLU A 109 -5.20 7.18 18.41
N PRO A 110 -4.19 7.12 19.32
CA PRO A 110 -3.00 6.31 19.08
C PRO A 110 -3.35 4.82 18.88
N GLY A 111 -2.73 4.20 17.88
CA GLY A 111 -2.97 2.80 17.56
C GLY A 111 -4.31 2.53 16.87
N ASN A 112 -4.96 3.54 16.28
CA ASN A 112 -6.22 3.40 15.56
C ASN A 112 -6.12 3.96 14.14
N MET A 113 -5.67 3.14 13.18
CA MET A 113 -5.53 3.56 11.78
C MET A 113 -6.87 3.96 11.12
N PRO A 114 -8.01 3.29 11.36
CA PRO A 114 -9.32 3.75 10.89
C PRO A 114 -9.65 5.19 11.31
N ASN A 115 -9.39 5.58 12.55
CA ASN A 115 -9.61 6.95 13.01
C ASN A 115 -8.71 7.94 12.27
N ILE A 116 -7.42 7.64 12.14
CA ILE A 116 -6.46 8.49 11.42
C ILE A 116 -6.92 8.72 9.99
N LEU A 117 -7.23 7.65 9.25
CA LEU A 117 -7.67 7.76 7.86
C LEU A 117 -9.03 8.45 7.71
N SER A 118 -9.98 8.23 8.63
CA SER A 118 -11.26 8.95 8.65
C SER A 118 -11.07 10.46 8.80
N SER A 119 -10.07 10.89 9.58
CA SER A 119 -9.79 12.32 9.76
C SER A 119 -9.14 12.92 8.52
N ILE A 120 -8.00 12.38 8.06
CA ILE A 120 -7.22 13.01 6.97
C ILE A 120 -7.74 12.71 5.57
N SER A 121 -8.55 11.67 5.39
CA SER A 121 -9.07 11.22 4.09
C SER A 121 -10.55 10.81 4.13
N GLY A 122 -11.31 11.42 5.02
CA GLY A 122 -12.75 11.18 5.14
C GLY A 122 -13.60 12.02 4.17
N ASN A 123 -14.48 12.85 4.71
CA ASN A 123 -15.48 13.60 3.94
C ASN A 123 -14.90 14.68 3.02
N VAL A 124 -13.65 15.09 3.20
CA VAL A 124 -13.02 16.21 2.47
C VAL A 124 -13.05 16.06 0.95
N PHE A 125 -13.05 14.82 0.44
CA PHE A 125 -13.12 14.57 -1.01
C PHE A 125 -14.46 14.93 -1.65
N GLY A 126 -15.51 15.10 -0.86
CA GLY A 126 -16.85 15.45 -1.31
C GLY A 126 -17.20 16.94 -1.19
N LEU A 127 -16.27 17.81 -0.82
CA LEU A 127 -16.53 19.23 -0.61
C LEU A 127 -16.86 19.94 -1.93
N ARG A 128 -17.96 20.73 -1.96
CA ARG A 128 -18.37 21.50 -3.15
C ARG A 128 -17.39 22.61 -3.55
N THR A 129 -16.56 23.07 -2.64
CA THR A 129 -15.51 24.05 -2.88
C THR A 129 -14.30 23.50 -3.63
N LEU A 130 -14.32 22.19 -3.92
CA LEU A 130 -13.23 21.46 -4.56
C LEU A 130 -13.73 20.76 -5.83
N LYS A 131 -13.11 21.06 -6.96
CA LYS A 131 -13.30 20.29 -8.18
C LYS A 131 -12.56 18.95 -8.10
N ASN A 132 -11.34 18.97 -7.56
CA ASN A 132 -10.56 17.78 -7.26
C ASN A 132 -9.75 17.97 -5.97
N LEU A 133 -9.53 16.88 -5.26
CA LEU A 133 -8.66 16.79 -4.09
C LEU A 133 -7.88 15.47 -4.12
N ARG A 134 -6.57 15.52 -3.93
CA ARG A 134 -5.74 14.31 -3.82
C ARG A 134 -4.83 14.39 -2.60
N LEU A 135 -4.92 13.42 -1.71
CA LEU A 135 -3.97 13.25 -0.63
C LEU A 135 -2.71 12.54 -1.18
N ASN A 136 -1.63 13.31 -1.36
CA ASN A 136 -0.40 12.82 -1.97
C ASN A 136 0.56 12.19 -0.98
N ASP A 137 0.71 12.79 0.20
CA ASP A 137 1.64 12.27 1.22
C ASP A 137 1.16 12.59 2.63
N VAL A 138 1.61 11.78 3.59
CA VAL A 138 1.39 11.96 5.02
C VAL A 138 2.71 11.79 5.75
N GLY A 139 3.08 12.78 6.57
CA GLY A 139 4.14 12.70 7.57
C GLY A 139 3.53 12.24 8.90
N PHE A 140 3.89 11.05 9.36
CA PHE A 140 3.47 10.54 10.65
C PHE A 140 4.55 10.78 11.68
N PRO A 141 4.27 11.45 12.82
CA PRO A 141 5.23 11.63 13.90
C PRO A 141 5.55 10.29 14.57
N ASP A 142 6.78 10.15 15.05
CA ASP A 142 7.28 8.91 15.66
C ASP A 142 6.39 8.47 16.83
N ARG A 143 5.86 9.40 17.62
CA ARG A 143 4.94 9.10 18.72
C ARG A 143 3.68 8.35 18.24
N LEU A 144 3.13 8.72 17.09
CA LEU A 144 1.96 8.05 16.51
C LEU A 144 2.37 6.71 15.88
N VAL A 145 3.47 6.68 15.13
CA VAL A 145 4.01 5.45 14.51
C VAL A 145 4.26 4.38 15.57
N ASN A 146 4.90 4.74 16.70
CA ASN A 146 5.25 3.83 17.78
C ASN A 146 4.06 3.31 18.59
N SER A 147 2.85 3.81 18.32
CA SER A 147 1.62 3.25 18.89
C SER A 147 1.12 2.00 18.14
N PHE A 148 1.76 1.64 17.03
CA PHE A 148 1.46 0.46 16.23
C PHE A 148 2.56 -0.59 16.37
N LYS A 149 2.26 -1.84 16.03
CA LYS A 149 3.23 -2.95 16.09
C LYS A 149 4.29 -2.90 14.99
N GLY A 150 3.94 -2.34 13.83
CA GLY A 150 4.81 -2.34 12.68
C GLY A 150 5.14 -3.73 12.09
N PRO A 151 6.02 -3.80 11.06
CA PRO A 151 6.41 -5.04 10.42
C PRO A 151 7.10 -6.01 11.39
N GLN A 152 6.68 -7.27 11.36
CA GLN A 152 7.25 -8.30 12.25
C GLN A 152 8.58 -8.83 11.73
N TYR A 153 8.64 -9.13 10.45
CA TYR A 153 9.82 -9.69 9.78
C TYR A 153 10.61 -8.63 9.02
N GLY A 154 9.93 -7.87 8.17
CA GLY A 154 10.56 -6.92 7.28
C GLY A 154 11.54 -7.59 6.30
N VAL A 155 12.36 -6.81 5.61
CA VAL A 155 13.32 -7.31 4.61
C VAL A 155 14.27 -8.35 5.22
N GLU A 156 14.88 -8.03 6.35
CA GLU A 156 15.90 -8.91 6.98
C GLU A 156 15.31 -10.23 7.49
N GLY A 157 14.12 -10.18 8.11
CA GLY A 157 13.45 -11.38 8.61
C GLY A 157 13.04 -12.31 7.47
N ILE A 158 12.56 -11.78 6.34
CA ILE A 158 12.23 -12.54 5.14
C ILE A 158 13.49 -13.18 4.54
N ARG A 159 14.58 -12.42 4.43
CA ARG A 159 15.87 -12.94 3.98
C ARG A 159 16.35 -14.11 4.83
N LYS A 160 16.27 -13.96 6.15
CA LYS A 160 16.67 -15.01 7.11
C LYS A 160 15.79 -16.24 6.98
N LEU A 161 14.47 -16.09 6.80
CA LEU A 161 13.52 -17.19 6.66
C LEU A 161 13.77 -18.00 5.38
N LEU A 162 13.98 -17.31 4.25
CA LEU A 162 14.21 -17.95 2.94
C LEU A 162 15.67 -18.35 2.70
N LYS A 163 16.62 -17.83 3.50
CA LYS A 163 18.08 -18.00 3.33
C LYS A 163 18.61 -17.53 1.96
N VAL A 164 18.01 -16.47 1.42
CA VAL A 164 18.38 -15.85 0.15
C VAL A 164 18.81 -14.41 0.39
N TYR A 165 20.08 -14.08 0.20
CA TYR A 165 20.69 -12.79 0.60
C TYR A 165 21.25 -11.97 -0.56
N ASP A 166 21.58 -12.59 -1.67
CA ASP A 166 22.39 -12.04 -2.75
C ASP A 166 21.62 -11.68 -4.02
N ARG A 167 20.35 -12.06 -4.12
CA ARG A 167 19.51 -11.87 -5.29
C ARG A 167 18.08 -11.46 -4.92
N PRO A 168 17.29 -10.94 -5.88
CA PRO A 168 15.85 -10.80 -5.67
C PRO A 168 15.18 -12.17 -5.46
N LEU A 169 14.06 -12.15 -4.75
CA LEU A 169 13.22 -13.34 -4.63
C LEU A 169 12.41 -13.52 -5.92
N VAL A 170 12.29 -14.76 -6.38
CA VAL A 170 11.49 -15.13 -7.53
C VAL A 170 10.20 -15.78 -7.04
N GLY A 171 9.07 -15.21 -7.41
CA GLY A 171 7.76 -15.70 -7.05
C GLY A 171 6.81 -15.81 -8.24
N THR A 172 5.79 -16.62 -8.07
CA THR A 172 4.71 -16.75 -9.04
C THR A 172 3.34 -16.72 -8.38
N ILE A 173 2.33 -16.29 -9.15
CA ILE A 173 0.91 -16.44 -8.82
C ILE A 173 0.39 -17.58 -9.68
N ILE A 174 -0.23 -18.60 -9.07
CA ILE A 174 -0.78 -19.76 -9.78
C ILE A 174 -1.73 -19.31 -10.89
N LYS A 175 -1.60 -19.94 -12.05
CA LYS A 175 -2.47 -19.76 -13.21
C LYS A 175 -2.98 -21.12 -13.73
N PRO A 176 -4.26 -21.19 -14.21
CA PRO A 176 -5.25 -20.10 -14.22
C PRO A 176 -5.60 -19.61 -12.81
N LYS A 177 -5.96 -18.32 -12.68
CA LYS A 177 -6.17 -17.70 -11.37
C LYS A 177 -7.31 -18.32 -10.54
N LEU A 178 -8.29 -18.90 -11.21
CA LEU A 178 -9.44 -19.60 -10.63
C LEU A 178 -9.76 -20.86 -11.44
N GLY A 179 -10.45 -21.81 -10.82
CA GLY A 179 -11.00 -23.00 -11.47
C GLY A 179 -10.19 -24.28 -11.29
N LEU A 180 -8.90 -24.22 -10.93
CA LEU A 180 -8.13 -25.42 -10.61
C LEU A 180 -8.71 -26.11 -9.38
N LYS A 181 -8.82 -27.44 -9.44
CA LYS A 181 -9.10 -28.28 -8.27
C LYS A 181 -7.88 -28.28 -7.36
N THR A 182 -8.08 -28.59 -6.09
CA THR A 182 -7.04 -28.59 -5.07
C THR A 182 -5.77 -29.36 -5.46
N LYS A 183 -5.93 -30.56 -6.04
CA LYS A 183 -4.79 -31.39 -6.49
C LYS A 183 -3.99 -30.70 -7.60
N ASP A 184 -4.67 -30.17 -8.61
CA ASP A 184 -4.02 -29.55 -9.77
C ASP A 184 -3.34 -28.23 -9.35
N HIS A 185 -3.94 -27.50 -8.42
CA HIS A 185 -3.35 -26.29 -7.81
C HIS A 185 -2.03 -26.61 -7.09
N ALA A 186 -2.02 -27.66 -6.27
CA ALA A 186 -0.83 -28.09 -5.55
C ALA A 186 0.28 -28.58 -6.50
N GLU A 187 -0.07 -29.25 -7.59
CA GLU A 187 0.92 -29.71 -8.58
C GLU A 187 1.54 -28.53 -9.34
N VAL A 188 0.75 -27.55 -9.79
CA VAL A 188 1.28 -26.31 -10.41
C VAL A 188 2.19 -25.56 -9.44
N ALA A 189 1.86 -25.53 -8.16
CA ALA A 189 2.70 -24.92 -7.13
C ALA A 189 4.04 -25.66 -7.00
N TYR A 190 4.00 -27.00 -6.94
CA TYR A 190 5.20 -27.84 -6.90
C TYR A 190 6.11 -27.59 -8.11
N GLU A 191 5.57 -27.62 -9.33
CA GLU A 191 6.34 -27.35 -10.54
C GLU A 191 7.06 -26.00 -10.50
N ALA A 192 6.37 -24.97 -9.99
CA ALA A 192 6.96 -23.64 -9.87
C ALA A 192 8.14 -23.62 -8.88
N TRP A 193 8.00 -24.27 -7.72
CA TRP A 193 9.09 -24.39 -6.73
C TRP A 193 10.23 -25.25 -7.23
N ALA A 194 9.95 -26.40 -7.80
CA ALA A 194 10.96 -27.29 -8.38
C ALA A 194 11.72 -26.62 -9.53
N GLY A 195 11.04 -25.73 -10.27
CA GLY A 195 11.64 -24.91 -11.32
C GLY A 195 12.50 -23.73 -10.83
N GLY A 196 12.50 -23.44 -9.51
CA GLY A 196 13.38 -22.42 -8.93
C GLY A 196 12.67 -21.17 -8.38
N CYS A 197 11.34 -21.12 -8.32
CA CYS A 197 10.65 -20.12 -7.54
C CYS A 197 10.94 -20.28 -6.05
N ASP A 198 11.14 -19.18 -5.35
CA ASP A 198 11.22 -19.12 -3.89
C ASP A 198 9.82 -19.10 -3.27
N ILE A 199 8.89 -18.47 -3.97
CA ILE A 199 7.55 -18.12 -3.48
C ILE A 199 6.49 -18.56 -4.48
N VAL A 200 5.45 -19.20 -4.00
CA VAL A 200 4.21 -19.42 -4.76
C VAL A 200 3.05 -18.79 -4.01
N LYS A 201 2.21 -18.06 -4.73
CA LYS A 201 1.12 -17.25 -4.21
C LYS A 201 -0.21 -17.69 -4.78
N ASP A 202 -1.26 -17.73 -3.94
CA ASP A 202 -2.65 -17.74 -4.41
C ASP A 202 -2.97 -16.48 -5.21
N ASP A 203 -3.92 -16.59 -6.12
CA ASP A 203 -4.54 -15.39 -6.69
C ASP A 203 -5.40 -14.70 -5.63
N GLU A 204 -5.48 -13.37 -5.66
CA GLU A 204 -6.28 -12.56 -4.73
C GLU A 204 -7.78 -12.88 -4.81
N ASN A 205 -8.24 -13.43 -5.92
CA ASN A 205 -9.63 -13.85 -6.08
C ASN A 205 -9.90 -15.29 -5.58
N LEU A 206 -8.87 -16.06 -5.25
CA LEU A 206 -9.01 -17.41 -4.73
C LEU A 206 -9.13 -17.39 -3.20
N SER A 207 -10.32 -17.72 -2.70
CA SER A 207 -10.63 -17.79 -1.27
C SER A 207 -10.95 -19.24 -0.86
N SER A 208 -12.22 -19.59 -0.68
CA SER A 208 -12.67 -20.95 -0.35
C SER A 208 -13.83 -21.37 -1.24
N GLN A 209 -13.64 -21.28 -2.56
CA GLN A 209 -14.66 -21.71 -3.51
C GLN A 209 -14.78 -23.24 -3.54
N LYS A 210 -15.97 -23.76 -3.91
CA LYS A 210 -16.31 -25.18 -3.92
C LYS A 210 -15.33 -26.03 -4.74
N PHE A 211 -14.74 -25.50 -5.82
CA PHE A 211 -13.78 -26.21 -6.66
C PHE A 211 -12.40 -26.30 -6.03
N ASN A 212 -12.09 -25.47 -5.01
CA ASN A 212 -10.78 -25.41 -4.35
C ASN A 212 -10.94 -24.87 -2.90
N PRO A 213 -11.49 -25.68 -1.96
CA PRO A 213 -11.71 -25.26 -0.59
C PRO A 213 -10.40 -24.88 0.12
N PHE A 214 -10.44 -23.83 0.94
CA PHE A 214 -9.25 -23.29 1.60
C PHE A 214 -8.47 -24.33 2.42
N ASP A 215 -9.15 -25.04 3.31
CA ASP A 215 -8.53 -25.95 4.27
C ASP A 215 -7.80 -27.10 3.54
N GLU A 216 -8.43 -27.69 2.51
CA GLU A 216 -7.85 -28.75 1.70
C GLU A 216 -6.69 -28.22 0.84
N ARG A 217 -6.87 -27.06 0.20
CA ARG A 217 -5.82 -26.41 -0.60
C ARG A 217 -4.57 -26.14 0.22
N LEU A 218 -4.75 -25.56 1.42
CA LEU A 218 -3.64 -25.25 2.32
C LEU A 218 -2.78 -26.48 2.58
N VAL A 219 -3.39 -27.58 3.03
CA VAL A 219 -2.66 -28.82 3.39
C VAL A 219 -1.92 -29.35 2.17
N LYS A 220 -2.63 -29.58 1.05
CA LYS A 220 -2.03 -30.16 -0.15
C LYS A 220 -0.93 -29.32 -0.78
N THR A 221 -1.09 -28.01 -0.74
CA THR A 221 -0.06 -27.11 -1.28
C THR A 221 1.16 -27.03 -0.37
N LEU A 222 0.98 -27.10 0.96
CA LEU A 222 2.11 -27.21 1.89
C LEU A 222 2.85 -28.55 1.76
N GLU A 223 2.16 -29.68 1.54
CA GLU A 223 2.78 -30.96 1.21
C GLU A 223 3.62 -30.88 -0.08
N ALA A 224 3.10 -30.21 -1.12
CA ALA A 224 3.82 -29.95 -2.36
C ALA A 224 5.05 -29.04 -2.17
N ARG A 225 4.95 -28.03 -1.30
CA ARG A 225 6.08 -27.16 -0.88
C ARG A 225 7.17 -28.01 -0.21
N ASP A 226 6.81 -28.84 0.73
CA ASP A 226 7.78 -29.65 1.49
C ASP A 226 8.51 -30.63 0.59
N ARG A 227 7.81 -31.28 -0.33
CA ARG A 227 8.40 -32.10 -1.39
C ARG A 227 9.42 -31.30 -2.24
N ALA A 228 9.06 -30.11 -2.69
CA ALA A 228 9.96 -29.26 -3.47
C ALA A 228 11.17 -28.78 -2.66
N GLN A 229 11.02 -28.51 -1.37
CA GLN A 229 12.15 -28.16 -0.48
C GLN A 229 13.12 -29.32 -0.32
N GLU A 230 12.60 -30.54 -0.14
CA GLU A 230 13.41 -31.75 -0.01
C GLU A 230 14.22 -32.03 -1.27
N GLU A 231 13.58 -31.93 -2.45
CA GLU A 231 14.23 -32.18 -3.74
C GLU A 231 15.25 -31.11 -4.14
N THR A 232 14.95 -29.83 -3.86
CA THR A 232 15.82 -28.71 -4.28
C THR A 232 16.88 -28.29 -3.26
N GLY A 233 16.69 -28.69 -1.99
CA GLY A 233 17.52 -28.20 -0.87
C GLY A 233 17.33 -26.71 -0.55
N GLU A 234 16.39 -26.03 -1.20
CA GLU A 234 16.09 -24.60 -1.01
C GLU A 234 14.83 -24.41 -0.16
N ARG A 235 14.82 -23.36 0.67
CA ARG A 235 13.58 -22.95 1.37
C ARG A 235 12.56 -22.42 0.37
N LYS A 236 11.33 -22.87 0.51
CA LYS A 236 10.17 -22.50 -0.32
C LYS A 236 9.05 -21.99 0.57
N VAL A 237 8.29 -21.03 0.11
CA VAL A 237 7.15 -20.49 0.86
C VAL A 237 5.88 -20.45 0.04
N TYR A 238 4.76 -20.73 0.71
CA TYR A 238 3.43 -20.60 0.16
C TYR A 238 2.74 -19.34 0.72
N MET A 239 2.43 -18.37 -0.12
CA MET A 239 1.62 -17.21 0.23
C MET A 239 0.14 -17.52 0.03
N VAL A 240 -0.45 -18.17 1.02
CA VAL A 240 -1.87 -18.52 0.98
C VAL A 240 -2.75 -17.30 1.21
N ASN A 241 -3.80 -17.15 0.43
CA ASN A 241 -4.77 -16.06 0.59
C ASN A 241 -5.72 -16.34 1.76
N VAL A 242 -5.47 -15.68 2.89
CA VAL A 242 -6.33 -15.76 4.07
C VAL A 242 -7.46 -14.73 4.07
N THR A 243 -7.50 -13.80 3.09
CA THR A 243 -8.50 -12.73 3.03
C THR A 243 -9.92 -13.29 3.11
N ALA A 244 -10.66 -12.84 4.10
CA ALA A 244 -12.03 -13.22 4.38
C ALA A 244 -12.69 -12.19 5.31
N GLU A 245 -13.88 -12.48 5.82
CA GLU A 245 -14.43 -11.80 7.00
C GLU A 245 -13.43 -11.94 8.16
N THR A 246 -13.37 -10.94 9.05
CA THR A 246 -12.27 -10.83 10.02
C THR A 246 -12.05 -12.08 10.87
N ASN A 247 -13.11 -12.66 11.44
CA ASN A 247 -12.99 -13.85 12.29
C ASN A 247 -12.54 -15.07 11.47
N GLU A 248 -13.07 -15.23 10.28
CA GLU A 248 -12.66 -16.31 9.36
C GLU A 248 -11.21 -16.13 8.90
N MET A 249 -10.77 -14.88 8.66
CA MET A 249 -9.38 -14.58 8.34
C MET A 249 -8.42 -14.98 9.48
N LEU A 250 -8.79 -14.73 10.73
CA LEU A 250 -8.02 -15.17 11.90
C LEU A 250 -7.98 -16.68 12.02
N ARG A 251 -9.13 -17.37 11.86
CA ARG A 251 -9.21 -18.85 11.84
C ARG A 251 -8.27 -19.44 10.77
N ARG A 252 -8.27 -18.86 9.57
CA ARG A 252 -7.38 -19.30 8.49
C ARG A 252 -5.91 -19.11 8.84
N ALA A 253 -5.55 -18.01 9.47
CA ALA A 253 -4.17 -17.78 9.91
C ALA A 253 -3.72 -18.79 10.97
N GLU A 254 -4.57 -19.14 11.92
CA GLU A 254 -4.30 -20.21 12.89
C GLU A 254 -4.09 -21.56 12.20
N LEU A 255 -4.92 -21.86 11.19
CA LEU A 255 -4.78 -23.08 10.41
C LEU A 255 -3.46 -23.12 9.61
N VAL A 256 -3.05 -21.98 9.03
CA VAL A 256 -1.75 -21.84 8.35
C VAL A 256 -0.61 -22.19 9.31
N LEU A 257 -0.61 -21.62 10.52
CA LEU A 257 0.41 -21.90 11.53
C LEU A 257 0.38 -23.37 11.96
N LYS A 258 -0.81 -23.93 12.20
CA LYS A 258 -1.00 -25.33 12.60
C LYS A 258 -0.38 -26.32 11.60
N HIS A 259 -0.43 -25.99 10.31
CA HIS A 259 0.14 -26.82 9.24
C HIS A 259 1.56 -26.41 8.83
N GLY A 260 2.25 -25.56 9.62
CA GLY A 260 3.64 -25.18 9.38
C GLY A 260 3.81 -24.20 8.21
N GLY A 261 2.77 -23.43 7.87
CA GLY A 261 2.88 -22.30 6.95
C GLY A 261 3.54 -21.09 7.62
N GLU A 262 4.19 -20.26 6.84
CA GLU A 262 5.03 -19.15 7.32
C GLU A 262 4.56 -17.79 6.78
N TYR A 263 3.59 -17.79 5.85
CA TYR A 263 3.07 -16.60 5.16
C TYR A 263 1.56 -16.55 5.17
N ALA A 264 1.03 -15.34 5.25
CA ALA A 264 -0.36 -15.01 4.99
C ALA A 264 -0.44 -13.87 3.99
N MET A 265 -1.17 -14.05 2.90
CA MET A 265 -1.54 -12.95 2.02
C MET A 265 -2.86 -12.35 2.45
N ILE A 266 -2.88 -11.02 2.55
CA ILE A 266 -4.08 -10.24 2.88
C ILE A 266 -4.28 -9.17 1.81
N ASP A 267 -5.48 -9.09 1.26
CA ASP A 267 -5.88 -8.04 0.32
C ASP A 267 -6.37 -6.82 1.12
N ILE A 268 -5.47 -5.88 1.36
CA ILE A 268 -5.60 -4.84 2.39
C ILE A 268 -6.74 -3.85 2.15
N LEU A 269 -7.19 -3.68 0.90
CA LEU A 269 -8.29 -2.76 0.61
C LEU A 269 -9.65 -3.46 0.68
N THR A 270 -9.73 -4.72 0.26
CA THR A 270 -11.00 -5.46 0.29
C THR A 270 -11.39 -5.89 1.69
N CYS A 271 -10.43 -6.21 2.58
CA CYS A 271 -10.71 -6.47 3.99
C CYS A 271 -10.68 -5.20 4.85
N GLY A 272 -10.04 -4.12 4.38
CA GLY A 272 -9.88 -2.86 5.10
C GLY A 272 -8.73 -2.85 6.11
N PHE A 273 -8.27 -1.66 6.42
CA PHE A 273 -7.14 -1.46 7.35
C PHE A 273 -7.46 -1.89 8.79
N ALA A 274 -8.73 -1.85 9.21
CA ALA A 274 -9.16 -2.33 10.52
C ALA A 274 -8.90 -3.84 10.67
N ALA A 275 -9.33 -4.63 9.69
CA ALA A 275 -9.13 -6.08 9.70
C ALA A 275 -7.64 -6.45 9.64
N LEU A 276 -6.85 -5.74 8.80
CA LEU A 276 -5.39 -5.89 8.75
C LEU A 276 -4.75 -5.59 10.12
N GLN A 277 -5.20 -4.53 10.79
CA GLN A 277 -4.70 -4.15 12.12
C GLN A 277 -5.07 -5.22 13.16
N THR A 278 -6.30 -5.71 13.16
CA THR A 278 -6.74 -6.81 14.03
C THR A 278 -5.88 -8.06 13.82
N PHE A 279 -5.62 -8.43 12.56
CA PHE A 279 -4.74 -9.56 12.22
C PHE A 279 -3.35 -9.38 12.83
N ARG A 280 -2.74 -8.20 12.64
CA ARG A 280 -1.39 -7.95 13.16
C ARG A 280 -1.31 -7.93 14.68
N GLN A 281 -2.40 -7.54 15.36
CA GLN A 281 -2.50 -7.53 16.82
C GLN A 281 -2.51 -8.93 17.44
N GLN A 282 -2.90 -9.99 16.68
CA GLN A 282 -2.87 -11.39 17.15
C GLN A 282 -1.45 -11.95 17.33
N ASP A 283 -0.40 -11.25 16.87
CA ASP A 283 1.00 -11.70 16.96
C ASP A 283 1.28 -13.06 16.30
N PHE A 284 0.50 -13.43 15.30
CA PHE A 284 0.78 -14.60 14.48
C PHE A 284 2.22 -14.56 13.95
N LYS A 285 2.94 -15.69 14.05
CA LYS A 285 4.30 -15.81 13.52
C LYS A 285 4.28 -16.07 12.01
N LEU A 286 3.58 -15.19 11.29
CA LEU A 286 3.42 -15.23 9.84
C LEU A 286 3.99 -13.94 9.22
N VAL A 287 4.67 -14.08 8.11
CA VAL A 287 5.01 -12.96 7.24
C VAL A 287 3.72 -12.46 6.59
N VAL A 288 3.41 -11.18 6.76
CA VAL A 288 2.21 -10.57 6.18
C VAL A 288 2.55 -10.01 4.79
N HIS A 289 2.07 -10.68 3.75
CA HIS A 289 2.13 -10.20 2.38
C HIS A 289 0.86 -9.41 2.06
N ALA A 290 1.02 -8.11 1.80
CA ALA A 290 -0.09 -7.22 1.47
C ALA A 290 -0.32 -7.16 -0.05
N HIS A 291 -1.47 -7.64 -0.49
CA HIS A 291 -1.99 -7.40 -1.83
C HIS A 291 -2.86 -6.13 -1.83
N ARG A 292 -2.95 -5.46 -2.96
CA ARG A 292 -3.62 -4.15 -3.08
C ARG A 292 -4.72 -4.12 -4.15
N ALA A 293 -5.46 -5.24 -4.33
CA ALA A 293 -6.57 -5.27 -5.29
C ALA A 293 -7.55 -4.12 -5.02
N GLY A 294 -8.05 -3.52 -6.09
CA GLY A 294 -8.95 -2.37 -6.01
C GLY A 294 -8.27 -1.00 -5.81
N HIS A 295 -6.98 -0.94 -5.49
CA HIS A 295 -6.30 0.34 -5.20
C HIS A 295 -6.46 1.37 -6.33
N ALA A 296 -6.42 0.93 -7.59
CA ALA A 296 -6.50 1.84 -8.73
C ALA A 296 -7.80 2.66 -8.79
N ALA A 297 -8.88 2.18 -8.15
CA ALA A 297 -10.12 2.94 -8.01
C ALA A 297 -9.93 4.26 -7.25
N VAL A 298 -8.96 4.32 -6.34
CA VAL A 298 -8.67 5.51 -5.52
C VAL A 298 -7.31 6.14 -5.81
N THR A 299 -6.37 5.40 -6.44
CA THR A 299 -5.00 5.90 -6.65
C THR A 299 -4.71 6.35 -8.08
N LYS A 300 -5.45 5.85 -9.09
CA LYS A 300 -5.12 6.04 -10.51
C LYS A 300 -5.32 7.49 -11.00
N ASN A 301 -6.32 8.18 -10.46
CA ASN A 301 -6.55 9.58 -10.85
C ASN A 301 -5.49 10.47 -10.19
N THR A 302 -4.67 11.14 -11.00
CA THR A 302 -3.59 12.01 -10.52
C THR A 302 -4.05 13.31 -9.87
N LYS A 303 -5.34 13.65 -9.99
CA LYS A 303 -5.93 14.87 -9.43
C LYS A 303 -6.88 14.61 -8.25
N HIS A 304 -7.42 13.38 -8.12
CA HIS A 304 -8.44 13.06 -7.13
C HIS A 304 -8.20 11.71 -6.46
N GLY A 305 -8.42 11.62 -5.14
CA GLY A 305 -8.29 10.40 -4.36
C GLY A 305 -7.07 10.38 -3.43
N VAL A 306 -6.51 9.19 -3.20
CA VAL A 306 -5.39 8.98 -2.26
C VAL A 306 -4.24 8.30 -3.00
N SER A 307 -3.01 8.78 -2.82
CA SER A 307 -1.85 8.17 -3.46
C SER A 307 -1.56 6.77 -2.90
N MET A 308 -0.93 5.92 -3.72
CA MET A 308 -0.48 4.61 -3.22
C MET A 308 0.62 4.76 -2.15
N ARG A 309 1.41 5.85 -2.17
CA ARG A 309 2.39 6.21 -1.15
C ARG A 309 1.76 6.31 0.25
N VAL A 310 0.62 6.97 0.36
CA VAL A 310 -0.13 7.09 1.64
C VAL A 310 -0.62 5.73 2.12
N LEU A 311 -1.22 4.93 1.22
CA LEU A 311 -1.69 3.58 1.54
C LEU A 311 -0.53 2.66 1.96
N ALA A 312 0.64 2.79 1.32
CA ALA A 312 1.83 2.03 1.65
C ALA A 312 2.38 2.39 3.05
N LYS A 313 2.42 3.69 3.39
CA LYS A 313 2.81 4.13 4.74
C LYS A 313 1.86 3.60 5.80
N ALA A 314 0.54 3.71 5.58
CA ALA A 314 -0.47 3.20 6.51
C ALA A 314 -0.34 1.68 6.72
N ALA A 315 -0.21 0.90 5.64
CA ALA A 315 -0.02 -0.54 5.71
C ALA A 315 1.28 -0.93 6.45
N ARG A 316 2.38 -0.21 6.19
CA ARG A 316 3.65 -0.42 6.89
C ARG A 316 3.54 -0.14 8.38
N ILE A 317 2.91 0.97 8.77
CA ILE A 317 2.70 1.34 10.18
C ILE A 317 1.90 0.27 10.91
N ILE A 318 0.84 -0.25 10.29
CA ILE A 318 0.05 -1.36 10.83
C ILE A 318 0.93 -2.61 11.01
N GLY A 319 1.75 -2.96 9.99
CA GLY A 319 2.74 -4.01 10.17
C GLY A 319 2.76 -5.10 9.09
N VAL A 320 2.60 -4.72 7.81
CA VAL A 320 2.88 -5.63 6.69
C VAL A 320 4.39 -5.81 6.49
N ASP A 321 4.81 -6.98 6.02
CA ASP A 321 6.21 -7.30 5.77
C ASP A 321 6.57 -7.22 4.28
N GLN A 322 5.58 -7.37 3.39
CA GLN A 322 5.69 -7.23 1.95
C GLN A 322 4.50 -6.47 1.40
N LEU A 323 4.71 -5.66 0.36
CA LEU A 323 3.62 -4.92 -0.31
C LEU A 323 3.88 -4.79 -1.80
N HIS A 324 2.85 -5.02 -2.61
CA HIS A 324 2.87 -4.71 -4.03
C HIS A 324 3.01 -3.20 -4.28
N VAL A 325 4.01 -2.80 -5.08
CA VAL A 325 4.35 -1.39 -5.35
C VAL A 325 4.10 -0.96 -6.79
N GLY A 326 3.73 -1.90 -7.67
CA GLY A 326 3.72 -1.71 -9.12
C GLY A 326 5.01 -2.23 -9.74
N THR A 327 5.21 -1.90 -10.99
CA THR A 327 6.41 -2.27 -11.73
C THR A 327 6.77 -1.17 -12.73
N VAL A 328 8.06 -0.95 -12.93
CA VAL A 328 8.57 0.06 -13.88
C VAL A 328 8.53 -0.43 -15.33
N VAL A 329 8.16 -1.69 -15.52
CA VAL A 329 8.03 -2.38 -16.80
C VAL A 329 6.78 -3.26 -16.79
N GLY A 330 6.34 -3.77 -17.93
CA GLY A 330 5.16 -4.64 -18.01
C GLY A 330 3.87 -3.84 -18.25
N LYS A 331 2.73 -4.33 -17.75
CA LYS A 331 1.38 -3.84 -18.12
C LYS A 331 0.70 -2.90 -17.14
N MET A 332 1.38 -2.49 -16.06
CA MET A 332 0.77 -1.64 -15.03
C MET A 332 0.79 -0.17 -15.44
N PHE A 333 -0.12 0.62 -14.89
CA PHE A 333 -0.31 2.02 -15.28
C PHE A 333 0.61 3.00 -14.53
N GLU A 334 1.19 2.57 -13.41
CA GLU A 334 2.01 3.45 -12.57
C GLU A 334 3.28 3.91 -13.29
N THR A 335 3.63 5.17 -13.09
CA THR A 335 4.89 5.73 -13.59
C THR A 335 6.09 5.22 -12.78
N LYS A 336 7.29 5.39 -13.33
CA LYS A 336 8.54 5.03 -12.65
C LYS A 336 8.70 5.80 -11.33
N GLU A 337 8.30 7.07 -11.33
CA GLU A 337 8.32 7.96 -10.18
C GLU A 337 7.36 7.49 -9.08
N GLU A 338 6.12 7.15 -9.43
CA GLU A 338 5.15 6.61 -8.47
C GLU A 338 5.62 5.30 -7.84
N VAL A 339 6.23 4.41 -8.63
CA VAL A 339 6.81 3.16 -8.09
C VAL A 339 7.99 3.46 -7.16
N ALA A 340 8.85 4.45 -7.49
CA ALA A 340 9.95 4.88 -6.63
C ALA A 340 9.43 5.44 -5.30
N GLU A 341 8.42 6.31 -5.32
CA GLU A 341 7.78 6.86 -4.13
C GLU A 341 7.15 5.76 -3.24
N ASN A 342 6.51 4.76 -3.85
CA ASN A 342 5.97 3.62 -3.12
C ASN A 342 7.08 2.81 -2.44
N CYS A 343 8.21 2.57 -3.12
CA CYS A 343 9.37 1.91 -2.55
C CYS A 343 10.00 2.71 -1.42
N GLU A 344 10.09 4.03 -1.57
CA GLU A 344 10.58 4.92 -0.52
C GLU A 344 9.70 4.84 0.73
N ALA A 345 8.37 4.91 0.59
CA ALA A 345 7.43 4.78 1.71
C ALA A 345 7.64 3.48 2.52
N LEU A 346 8.04 2.40 1.85
CA LEU A 346 8.33 1.12 2.48
C LEU A 346 9.70 1.04 3.17
N LYS A 347 10.67 1.87 2.76
CA LYS A 347 12.08 1.74 3.17
C LYS A 347 12.61 2.94 3.97
N MET A 348 11.99 4.12 3.86
CA MET A 348 12.43 5.33 4.56
C MET A 348 12.45 5.15 6.09
N PRO A 349 13.32 5.88 6.83
CA PRO A 349 13.24 5.93 8.29
C PRO A 349 11.86 6.37 8.76
N MET A 350 11.27 5.65 9.73
CA MET A 350 9.93 5.95 10.25
C MET A 350 9.78 5.26 11.61
N GLY A 351 9.89 6.01 12.71
CA GLY A 351 9.63 5.52 14.09
C GLY A 351 10.35 4.24 14.48
N GLY A 352 11.51 3.94 13.87
CA GLY A 352 12.23 2.68 14.13
C GLY A 352 11.62 1.44 13.47
N LEU A 353 10.57 1.58 12.65
CA LEU A 353 9.94 0.46 11.93
C LEU A 353 10.92 -0.22 10.96
N LYS A 354 10.83 -1.56 10.90
CA LYS A 354 11.55 -2.34 9.90
C LYS A 354 11.16 -1.92 8.47
N LYS A 355 12.10 -2.10 7.54
CA LYS A 355 11.85 -1.92 6.10
C LYS A 355 10.96 -3.04 5.59
N VAL A 356 9.97 -2.70 4.77
CA VAL A 356 9.06 -3.63 4.10
C VAL A 356 9.62 -4.00 2.73
N LEU A 357 9.51 -5.27 2.34
CA LEU A 357 10.03 -5.77 1.07
C LEU A 357 9.06 -5.43 -0.07
N PRO A 358 9.47 -4.62 -1.07
CA PRO A 358 8.64 -4.32 -2.23
C PRO A 358 8.39 -5.55 -3.08
N VAL A 359 7.21 -5.63 -3.69
CA VAL A 359 6.84 -6.69 -4.63
C VAL A 359 6.49 -6.07 -5.98
N ALA A 360 7.28 -6.38 -6.99
CA ALA A 360 6.99 -6.01 -8.38
C ALA A 360 6.13 -7.09 -9.04
N SER A 361 5.01 -6.70 -9.63
CA SER A 361 4.09 -7.62 -10.29
C SER A 361 3.28 -6.92 -11.40
N GLY A 362 2.85 -7.68 -12.41
CA GLY A 362 2.01 -7.18 -13.49
C GLY A 362 2.66 -7.31 -14.87
N GLY A 363 2.45 -8.46 -15.54
CA GLY A 363 2.95 -8.70 -16.88
C GLY A 363 4.46 -8.99 -16.96
N LEU A 364 5.06 -9.50 -15.88
CA LEU A 364 6.50 -9.78 -15.82
C LEU A 364 6.85 -11.10 -16.50
N TYR A 365 7.99 -11.11 -17.23
CA TYR A 365 8.58 -12.27 -17.89
C TYR A 365 10.12 -12.13 -17.94
N PRO A 366 10.88 -13.18 -18.28
CA PRO A 366 12.34 -13.19 -18.12
C PRO A 366 13.10 -12.03 -18.76
N ALA A 367 12.66 -11.53 -19.93
CA ALA A 367 13.35 -10.42 -20.60
C ALA A 367 13.32 -9.08 -19.82
N LEU A 368 12.39 -8.92 -18.89
CA LEU A 368 12.24 -7.70 -18.08
C LEU A 368 13.12 -7.70 -16.81
N VAL A 369 13.71 -8.83 -16.45
CA VAL A 369 14.48 -8.99 -15.21
C VAL A 369 15.64 -8.00 -15.07
N PRO A 370 16.47 -7.74 -16.12
CA PRO A 370 17.57 -6.79 -15.99
C PRO A 370 17.08 -5.38 -15.60
N ALA A 371 16.05 -4.86 -16.24
CA ALA A 371 15.48 -3.54 -15.93
C ALA A 371 14.86 -3.49 -14.52
N LEU A 372 14.23 -4.58 -14.07
CA LEU A 372 13.73 -4.67 -12.70
C LEU A 372 14.88 -4.63 -11.68
N MET A 373 15.95 -5.40 -11.90
CA MET A 373 17.08 -5.44 -10.99
C MET A 373 17.88 -4.12 -10.98
N GLU A 374 17.96 -3.43 -12.12
CA GLU A 374 18.54 -2.09 -12.20
C GLU A 374 17.76 -1.09 -11.32
N PHE A 375 16.44 -1.14 -11.34
CA PHE A 375 15.60 -0.21 -10.59
C PHE A 375 15.47 -0.55 -9.10
N PHE A 376 15.18 -1.81 -8.76
CA PHE A 376 14.86 -2.24 -7.39
C PHE A 376 16.09 -2.71 -6.59
N GLY A 377 17.21 -3.00 -7.27
CA GLY A 377 18.36 -3.69 -6.69
C GLY A 377 18.05 -5.16 -6.40
N LYS A 378 18.44 -5.65 -5.23
CA LYS A 378 18.19 -7.06 -4.82
C LYS A 378 17.03 -7.20 -3.82
N ASP A 379 16.70 -6.14 -3.09
CA ASP A 379 15.70 -6.20 -2.01
C ASP A 379 14.28 -5.96 -2.54
N PHE A 380 13.79 -6.93 -3.33
CA PHE A 380 12.42 -6.99 -3.83
C PHE A 380 12.03 -8.41 -4.25
N VAL A 381 10.75 -8.62 -4.53
CA VAL A 381 10.21 -9.85 -5.09
C VAL A 381 9.81 -9.62 -6.54
N ILE A 382 10.27 -10.48 -7.45
CA ILE A 382 9.74 -10.59 -8.81
C ILE A 382 8.55 -11.53 -8.76
N GLN A 383 7.32 -11.00 -8.88
CA GLN A 383 6.10 -11.80 -8.79
C GLN A 383 5.47 -11.92 -10.18
N ALA A 384 5.82 -12.99 -10.91
CA ALA A 384 5.40 -13.24 -12.28
C ALA A 384 4.35 -14.35 -12.38
N GLY A 385 3.22 -14.08 -13.04
CA GLY A 385 2.19 -15.09 -13.33
C GLY A 385 2.37 -15.67 -14.73
N GLY A 386 1.77 -15.03 -15.74
CA GLY A 386 1.82 -15.48 -17.13
C GLY A 386 3.24 -15.69 -17.68
N GLY A 387 4.20 -14.87 -17.26
CA GLY A 387 5.61 -15.02 -17.67
C GLY A 387 6.34 -16.23 -17.08
N ILE A 388 5.70 -17.03 -16.25
CA ILE A 388 6.16 -18.35 -15.80
C ILE A 388 5.26 -19.43 -16.37
N HIS A 389 3.95 -19.38 -16.10
CA HIS A 389 3.00 -20.43 -16.49
C HIS A 389 2.69 -20.46 -18.01
N GLY A 390 3.03 -19.40 -18.75
CA GLY A 390 2.87 -19.33 -20.21
C GLY A 390 4.08 -19.84 -21.00
N HIS A 391 5.10 -20.39 -20.35
CA HIS A 391 6.21 -21.04 -21.06
C HIS A 391 5.70 -22.26 -21.84
N LYS A 392 6.14 -22.45 -23.10
CA LYS A 392 5.63 -23.52 -23.97
C LYS A 392 5.85 -24.93 -23.39
N ASP A 393 6.90 -25.12 -22.59
CA ASP A 393 7.25 -26.39 -21.97
C ASP A 393 6.81 -26.46 -20.47
N GLY A 394 5.83 -25.66 -20.06
CA GLY A 394 5.17 -25.69 -18.76
C GLY A 394 5.80 -24.84 -17.67
N THR A 395 5.18 -24.91 -16.49
CA THR A 395 5.46 -24.07 -15.33
C THR A 395 6.89 -24.23 -14.80
N MET A 396 7.37 -25.45 -14.66
CA MET A 396 8.72 -25.74 -14.16
C MET A 396 9.78 -25.07 -15.04
N THR A 397 9.64 -25.19 -16.35
CA THR A 397 10.55 -24.60 -17.34
C THR A 397 10.50 -23.07 -17.33
N GLY A 398 9.30 -22.50 -17.19
CA GLY A 398 9.14 -21.06 -17.06
C GLY A 398 9.75 -20.50 -15.77
N ALA A 399 9.64 -21.21 -14.66
CA ALA A 399 10.29 -20.85 -13.41
C ALA A 399 11.82 -20.91 -13.52
N LYS A 400 12.38 -21.95 -14.18
CA LYS A 400 13.81 -22.03 -14.51
C LYS A 400 14.27 -20.86 -15.37
N ALA A 401 13.52 -20.53 -16.40
CA ALA A 401 13.84 -19.40 -17.29
C ALA A 401 13.90 -18.07 -16.52
N MET A 402 12.96 -17.84 -15.58
CA MET A 402 12.97 -16.65 -14.73
C MET A 402 14.20 -16.62 -13.83
N ARG A 403 14.56 -17.76 -13.21
CA ARG A 403 15.73 -17.88 -12.35
C ARG A 403 17.03 -17.66 -13.14
N GLN A 404 17.14 -18.22 -14.35
CA GLN A 404 18.25 -18.04 -15.27
C GLN A 404 18.42 -16.58 -15.69
N ALA A 405 17.32 -15.84 -15.88
CA ALA A 405 17.40 -14.41 -16.16
C ALA A 405 17.99 -13.60 -14.99
N VAL A 406 17.61 -13.94 -13.75
CA VAL A 406 18.22 -13.35 -12.54
C VAL A 406 19.71 -13.67 -12.47
N GLU A 407 20.11 -14.91 -12.69
CA GLU A 407 21.50 -15.35 -12.67
C GLU A 407 22.35 -14.66 -13.74
N ALA A 408 21.83 -14.54 -14.96
CA ALA A 408 22.51 -13.83 -16.05
C ALA A 408 22.79 -12.38 -15.64
N THR A 409 21.78 -11.71 -15.11
CA THR A 409 21.88 -10.31 -14.67
C THR A 409 22.89 -10.13 -13.55
N LEU A 410 22.92 -11.02 -12.55
CA LEU A 410 23.90 -10.99 -11.46
C LEU A 410 25.34 -11.21 -11.95
N LYS A 411 25.52 -12.02 -13.00
CA LYS A 411 26.83 -12.24 -13.62
C LYS A 411 27.24 -11.15 -14.60
N GLY A 412 26.45 -10.11 -14.79
CA GLY A 412 26.69 -9.04 -15.76
C GLY A 412 26.65 -9.51 -17.21
N MET A 413 26.02 -10.66 -17.48
CA MET A 413 25.85 -11.21 -18.82
C MET A 413 24.55 -10.75 -19.47
N THR A 414 24.53 -10.56 -20.78
CA THR A 414 23.29 -10.36 -21.48
C THR A 414 22.44 -11.64 -21.47
N LEU A 415 21.13 -11.49 -21.45
CA LEU A 415 20.22 -12.66 -21.48
C LEU A 415 20.46 -13.51 -22.74
N LYS A 416 20.78 -12.89 -23.90
CA LYS A 416 21.07 -13.57 -25.16
C LYS A 416 22.34 -14.44 -25.07
N GLU A 417 23.39 -13.95 -24.42
CA GLU A 417 24.61 -14.71 -24.21
C GLU A 417 24.39 -15.89 -23.27
N PHE A 418 23.69 -15.64 -22.13
CA PHE A 418 23.40 -16.68 -21.15
C PHE A 418 22.49 -17.78 -21.76
N ALA A 419 21.52 -17.39 -22.58
CA ALA A 419 20.59 -18.28 -23.26
C ALA A 419 21.26 -19.25 -24.26
N LYS A 420 22.51 -19.00 -24.71
CA LYS A 420 23.24 -19.95 -25.57
C LYS A 420 23.46 -21.30 -24.90
N LYS A 421 23.57 -21.31 -23.57
CA LYS A 421 23.80 -22.51 -22.73
C LYS A 421 22.57 -22.91 -21.90
N HIS A 422 21.48 -22.13 -21.93
CA HIS A 422 20.30 -22.30 -21.12
C HIS A 422 19.04 -22.33 -21.99
N LYS A 423 18.59 -23.55 -22.33
CA LYS A 423 17.47 -23.78 -23.27
C LYS A 423 16.19 -23.10 -22.79
N GLU A 424 15.88 -23.19 -21.50
CA GLU A 424 14.65 -22.65 -20.90
C GLU A 424 14.56 -21.11 -21.11
N LEU A 425 15.64 -20.40 -20.80
CA LEU A 425 15.71 -18.96 -21.04
C LEU A 425 15.64 -18.61 -22.53
N LYS A 426 16.33 -19.39 -23.39
CA LYS A 426 16.29 -19.17 -24.85
C LYS A 426 14.86 -19.23 -25.37
N GLU A 427 14.11 -20.24 -24.97
CA GLU A 427 12.72 -20.44 -25.38
C GLU A 427 11.79 -19.36 -24.83
N ALA A 428 12.00 -18.95 -23.56
CA ALA A 428 11.27 -17.84 -22.97
C ALA A 428 11.48 -16.52 -23.72
N LEU A 429 12.71 -16.20 -24.12
CA LEU A 429 13.02 -15.00 -24.89
C LEU A 429 12.35 -15.00 -26.28
N VAL A 430 12.18 -16.16 -26.91
CA VAL A 430 11.43 -16.30 -28.17
C VAL A 430 9.92 -16.13 -27.92
N THR A 431 9.39 -16.78 -26.87
CA THR A 431 7.96 -16.74 -26.55
C THR A 431 7.44 -15.33 -26.33
N TRP A 432 8.21 -14.47 -25.66
CA TRP A 432 7.81 -13.10 -25.33
C TRP A 432 8.59 -12.03 -26.13
N GLN A 433 9.08 -12.37 -27.32
CA GLN A 433 9.85 -11.46 -28.16
C GLN A 433 9.07 -10.19 -28.56
N ASN A 434 7.73 -10.29 -28.63
CA ASN A 434 6.82 -9.22 -29.06
C ASN A 434 5.85 -8.78 -27.93
N ALA A 435 6.13 -9.09 -26.68
CA ALA A 435 5.27 -8.77 -25.55
C ALA A 435 5.53 -7.39 -24.93
#